data_91e2813d1b38d5e8b23d90c1637bd638
#
_entry.id   91e2813d1b38d5e8b23d90c1637bd638
#
_cell.length_a   1.000
_cell.length_b   1.000
_cell.length_c   1.000
_cell.angle_alpha   90.00
_cell.angle_beta   90.00
_cell.angle_gamma   90.00
#
_symmetry.space_group_name_H-M   'P 1'
#
loop_
_entity.id
_entity.type
_entity.pdbx_description
1 polymer ?
#
loop_
_entity_poly.entity_id
_entity_poly.type
_entity_poly.pdbx_seq_one_letter_code
_entity_poly.pdbx_strand_id
1 'polypeptide(L)'
;MCIRDRIIGDGTAKDVTVGPLITENAAADVMSFIDDAVSKGANVITGGKLSEHGTCFIEPTILTSVSQDMRVFKEEIFGPVAPLFSFKTEDEVIKMANDTEYGLACYFYSRDIGRIWRVGEALEYGIVGVNEGVISNEMAPFGGVKESGQGREGSKYGMDDYLEIKYLCMGGLDG
;
A
#
# COMPACT_ATOMS: atom_id res chain seq x y z
N MET A 1 9.57 10.45 -12.05
CA MET A 1 9.65 11.33 -10.85
C MET A 1 10.52 10.64 -9.82
N CYS A 2 11.59 11.31 -9.36
CA CYS A 2 12.49 10.76 -8.35
C CYS A 2 12.01 11.15 -6.94
N ILE A 3 12.24 10.32 -5.93
CA ILE A 3 11.92 10.70 -4.54
C ILE A 3 12.71 11.93 -4.09
N ARG A 4 13.91 12.14 -4.64
CA ARG A 4 14.75 13.29 -4.37
C ARG A 4 14.23 14.61 -4.95
N ASP A 5 13.29 14.53 -5.91
CA ASP A 5 12.69 15.71 -6.54
C ASP A 5 11.45 16.21 -5.76
N ARG A 6 11.14 15.57 -4.63
CA ARG A 6 10.02 15.96 -3.79
C ARG A 6 10.34 17.23 -3.02
N ILE A 7 9.40 18.18 -3.07
CA ILE A 7 9.50 19.44 -2.34
C ILE A 7 8.57 19.34 -1.13
N ILE A 8 9.18 19.48 0.05
CA ILE A 8 8.48 19.41 1.33
C ILE A 8 8.03 20.83 1.71
N GLY A 9 6.84 20.94 2.28
CA GLY A 9 6.35 22.22 2.77
C GLY A 9 4.84 22.25 2.98
N ASP A 10 4.30 23.44 3.15
CA ASP A 10 2.84 23.65 3.24
C ASP A 10 2.19 23.26 1.91
N GLY A 11 1.22 22.34 1.93
CA GLY A 11 0.54 21.84 0.75
C GLY A 11 -0.24 22.88 -0.05
N THR A 12 -0.45 24.07 0.50
CA THR A 12 -1.06 25.23 -0.20
C THR A 12 -0.03 26.05 -0.99
N ALA A 13 1.26 25.85 -0.74
CA ALA A 13 2.33 26.53 -1.44
C ALA A 13 2.57 25.92 -2.83
N LYS A 14 3.00 26.78 -3.76
CA LYS A 14 3.29 26.36 -5.12
C LYS A 14 4.45 25.35 -5.14
N ASP A 15 4.32 24.34 -5.99
CA ASP A 15 5.32 23.29 -6.26
C ASP A 15 5.60 22.32 -5.08
N VAL A 16 4.96 22.47 -3.94
CA VAL A 16 5.03 21.51 -2.82
C VAL A 16 4.36 20.19 -3.23
N THR A 17 5.05 19.08 -2.98
CA THR A 17 4.62 17.73 -3.35
C THR A 17 4.52 16.79 -2.15
N VAL A 18 5.02 17.18 -0.98
CA VAL A 18 4.95 16.42 0.28
C VAL A 18 4.58 17.38 1.41
N GLY A 19 3.40 17.21 1.97
CA GLY A 19 2.90 17.96 3.12
C GLY A 19 3.30 17.36 4.46
N PRO A 20 2.76 17.90 5.57
CA PRO A 20 2.98 17.36 6.91
C PRO A 20 2.23 16.03 7.12
N LEU A 21 2.70 15.25 8.05
CA LEU A 21 1.90 14.19 8.68
C LEU A 21 0.79 14.80 9.56
N ILE A 22 -0.20 13.99 9.89
CA ILE A 22 -1.40 14.47 10.60
C ILE A 22 -1.11 15.01 12.00
N THR A 23 -0.11 14.45 12.70
CA THR A 23 0.29 14.85 14.06
C THR A 23 1.78 14.67 14.28
N GLU A 24 2.31 15.28 15.34
CA GLU A 24 3.69 15.04 15.80
C GLU A 24 3.90 13.59 16.25
N ASN A 25 2.89 12.97 16.86
CA ASN A 25 2.97 11.55 17.23
C ASN A 25 3.12 10.66 16.00
N ALA A 26 2.37 10.93 14.93
CA ALA A 26 2.53 10.19 13.68
C ALA A 26 3.96 10.35 13.11
N ALA A 27 4.54 11.54 13.21
CA ALA A 27 5.93 11.76 12.79
C ALA A 27 6.92 11.01 13.70
N ALA A 28 6.71 10.99 15.01
CA ALA A 28 7.52 10.22 15.94
C ALA A 28 7.44 8.71 15.68
N ASP A 29 6.25 8.19 15.36
CA ASP A 29 6.04 6.79 14.99
C ASP A 29 6.82 6.44 13.74
N VAL A 30 6.72 7.26 12.69
CA VAL A 30 7.50 7.05 11.45
C VAL A 30 9.01 7.09 11.71
N MET A 31 9.48 8.02 12.53
CA MET A 31 10.90 8.03 12.93
C MET A 31 11.30 6.75 13.67
N SER A 32 10.42 6.22 14.53
CA SER A 32 10.70 4.97 15.26
C SER A 32 10.86 3.76 14.32
N PHE A 33 10.15 3.71 13.19
CA PHE A 33 10.34 2.70 12.13
C PHE A 33 11.72 2.81 11.48
N ILE A 34 12.15 4.04 11.19
CA ILE A 34 13.47 4.29 10.60
C ILE A 34 14.56 3.87 11.59
N ASP A 35 14.44 4.25 12.87
CA ASP A 35 15.40 3.93 13.92
C ASP A 35 15.49 2.41 14.15
N ASP A 36 14.35 1.70 14.19
CA ASP A 36 14.34 0.23 14.27
C ASP A 36 15.11 -0.39 13.10
N ALA A 37 14.79 0.02 11.88
CA ALA A 37 15.44 -0.50 10.69
C ALA A 37 16.96 -0.24 10.68
N VAL A 38 17.38 0.98 11.01
CA VAL A 38 18.80 1.35 11.09
C VAL A 38 19.51 0.57 12.18
N SER A 39 18.90 0.41 13.36
CA SER A 39 19.48 -0.38 14.47
C SER A 39 19.70 -1.85 14.10
N LYS A 40 18.93 -2.37 13.17
CA LYS A 40 19.02 -3.74 12.63
C LYS A 40 19.84 -3.85 11.34
N GLY A 41 20.50 -2.77 10.93
CA GLY A 41 21.47 -2.77 9.82
C GLY A 41 20.93 -2.24 8.48
N ALA A 42 19.75 -1.64 8.41
CA ALA A 42 19.32 -0.94 7.22
C ALA A 42 20.15 0.31 6.95
N ASN A 43 20.32 0.65 5.68
CA ASN A 43 21.03 1.84 5.24
C ASN A 43 20.03 2.91 4.79
N VAL A 44 20.17 4.13 5.30
CA VAL A 44 19.44 5.31 4.83
C VAL A 44 20.16 5.87 3.61
N ILE A 45 19.52 5.83 2.45
CA ILE A 45 20.05 6.35 1.19
C ILE A 45 19.74 7.83 1.02
N THR A 46 18.58 8.26 1.52
CA THR A 46 18.14 9.67 1.54
C THR A 46 17.10 9.85 2.63
N GLY A 47 16.91 11.07 3.13
CA GLY A 47 15.98 11.38 4.21
C GLY A 47 16.45 10.85 5.57
N GLY A 48 15.56 10.17 6.29
CA GLY A 48 15.83 9.55 7.58
C GLY A 48 15.81 10.52 8.76
N LYS A 49 15.20 11.67 8.59
CA LYS A 49 15.10 12.71 9.63
C LYS A 49 13.86 13.59 9.47
N LEU A 50 13.56 14.33 10.52
CA LEU A 50 12.58 15.42 10.44
C LEU A 50 13.09 16.52 9.52
N SER A 51 12.19 17.15 8.80
CA SER A 51 12.48 18.31 7.97
C SER A 51 12.53 19.60 8.80
N GLU A 52 13.26 20.59 8.32
CA GLU A 52 13.30 21.94 8.92
C GLU A 52 11.96 22.69 8.86
N HIS A 53 10.99 22.19 8.09
CA HIS A 53 9.64 22.78 7.98
C HIS A 53 8.78 22.56 9.23
N GLY A 54 9.17 21.73 10.17
CA GLY A 54 8.49 21.54 11.46
C GLY A 54 8.40 20.08 11.91
N THR A 55 7.85 19.86 13.09
CA THR A 55 7.82 18.57 13.80
C THR A 55 6.94 17.50 13.14
N CYS A 56 6.00 17.90 12.29
CA CYS A 56 5.14 16.98 11.52
C CYS A 56 5.71 16.65 10.13
N PHE A 57 6.84 17.20 9.74
CA PHE A 57 7.42 17.00 8.41
C PHE A 57 8.59 16.04 8.46
N ILE A 58 8.51 14.97 7.67
CA ILE A 58 9.56 13.98 7.51
C ILE A 58 10.13 14.06 6.09
N GLU A 59 11.44 14.03 5.97
CA GLU A 59 12.07 13.94 4.67
C GLU A 59 11.76 12.60 4.00
N PRO A 60 11.36 12.59 2.71
CA PRO A 60 11.17 11.36 1.97
C PRO A 60 12.39 10.46 2.06
N THR A 61 12.18 9.26 2.60
CA THR A 61 13.23 8.35 3.05
C THR A 61 13.28 7.09 2.20
N ILE A 62 14.47 6.68 1.80
CA ILE A 62 14.72 5.38 1.19
C ILE A 62 15.61 4.56 2.11
N LEU A 63 15.15 3.36 2.46
CA LEU A 63 15.91 2.37 3.22
C LEU A 63 16.30 1.21 2.31
N THR A 64 17.56 0.77 2.40
CA THR A 64 18.08 -0.44 1.72
C THR A 64 18.66 -1.40 2.74
N SER A 65 19.03 -2.60 2.32
CA SER A 65 19.47 -3.68 3.22
C SER A 65 18.42 -4.00 4.30
N VAL A 66 17.15 -3.89 3.94
CA VAL A 66 16.03 -4.16 4.84
C VAL A 66 15.78 -5.66 4.90
N SER A 67 15.47 -6.17 6.10
CA SER A 67 15.18 -7.58 6.37
C SER A 67 13.78 -7.76 6.97
N GLN A 68 13.28 -9.01 6.95
CA GLN A 68 11.91 -9.34 7.39
C GLN A 68 11.70 -9.26 8.91
N ASP A 69 12.76 -9.14 9.71
CA ASP A 69 12.72 -8.95 11.17
C ASP A 69 12.57 -7.49 11.58
N MET A 70 12.64 -6.56 10.63
CA MET A 70 12.43 -5.14 10.85
C MET A 70 10.94 -4.79 10.87
N ARG A 71 10.55 -3.84 11.71
CA ARG A 71 9.15 -3.40 11.81
C ARG A 71 8.58 -2.91 10.49
N VAL A 72 9.36 -2.25 9.67
CA VAL A 72 9.00 -1.75 8.33
C VAL A 72 8.53 -2.84 7.36
N PHE A 73 8.76 -4.13 7.66
CA PHE A 73 8.24 -5.26 6.88
C PHE A 73 6.81 -5.64 7.27
N LYS A 74 6.47 -5.57 8.57
CA LYS A 74 5.23 -6.13 9.10
C LYS A 74 4.18 -5.08 9.46
N GLU A 75 4.62 -3.90 9.86
CA GLU A 75 3.74 -2.83 10.32
C GLU A 75 3.55 -1.79 9.22
N GLU A 76 2.34 -1.23 9.13
CA GLU A 76 2.04 -0.18 8.16
C GLU A 76 2.77 1.12 8.49
N ILE A 77 3.48 1.68 7.52
CA ILE A 77 4.17 2.96 7.65
C ILE A 77 3.31 4.05 7.03
N PHE A 78 2.56 4.77 7.83
CA PHE A 78 1.82 5.95 7.38
C PHE A 78 2.74 7.17 7.24
N GLY A 79 3.70 7.10 6.31
CA GLY A 79 4.67 8.16 6.11
C GLY A 79 5.53 7.99 4.85
N PRO A 80 6.34 8.98 4.51
CA PRO A 80 7.10 9.00 3.27
C PRO A 80 8.38 8.15 3.34
N VAL A 81 8.26 6.87 3.69
CA VAL A 81 9.36 5.92 3.81
C VAL A 81 9.19 4.79 2.81
N ALA A 82 10.21 4.51 2.01
CA ALA A 82 10.26 3.43 1.05
C ALA A 82 11.33 2.41 1.46
N PRO A 83 10.97 1.32 2.17
CA PRO A 83 11.88 0.22 2.44
C PRO A 83 12.00 -0.66 1.20
N LEU A 84 13.24 -0.90 0.75
CA LEU A 84 13.55 -1.69 -0.45
C LEU A 84 14.09 -3.07 -0.06
N PHE A 85 13.36 -4.10 -0.44
CA PHE A 85 13.75 -5.50 -0.25
C PHE A 85 14.28 -6.07 -1.56
N SER A 86 15.38 -6.81 -1.51
CA SER A 86 15.91 -7.54 -2.65
C SER A 86 15.38 -8.97 -2.65
N PHE A 87 15.15 -9.51 -3.83
CA PHE A 87 14.79 -10.91 -4.03
C PHE A 87 15.55 -11.48 -5.22
N LYS A 88 15.60 -12.81 -5.35
CA LYS A 88 16.33 -13.51 -6.42
C LYS A 88 15.41 -14.23 -7.38
N THR A 89 14.26 -14.70 -6.92
CA THR A 89 13.33 -15.48 -7.71
C THR A 89 11.91 -14.94 -7.64
N GLU A 90 11.10 -15.28 -8.65
CA GLU A 90 9.67 -14.95 -8.71
C GLU A 90 8.92 -15.53 -7.50
N ASP A 91 9.18 -16.79 -7.16
CA ASP A 91 8.54 -17.45 -6.00
C ASP A 91 8.90 -16.78 -4.67
N GLU A 92 10.15 -16.35 -4.53
CA GLU A 92 10.59 -15.64 -3.33
C GLU A 92 9.83 -14.32 -3.13
N VAL A 93 9.72 -13.50 -4.18
CA VAL A 93 9.02 -12.21 -4.06
C VAL A 93 7.52 -12.38 -3.86
N ILE A 94 6.89 -13.36 -4.48
CA ILE A 94 5.46 -13.66 -4.25
C ILE A 94 5.25 -14.07 -2.79
N LYS A 95 6.08 -14.96 -2.26
CA LYS A 95 6.01 -15.36 -0.86
C LYS A 95 6.19 -14.18 0.10
N MET A 96 7.18 -13.32 -0.16
CA MET A 96 7.41 -12.12 0.65
C MET A 96 6.24 -11.14 0.56
N ALA A 97 5.69 -10.92 -0.63
CA ALA A 97 4.56 -10.01 -0.83
C ALA A 97 3.28 -10.50 -0.15
N ASN A 98 3.08 -11.81 -0.05
CA ASN A 98 1.91 -12.41 0.60
C ASN A 98 2.08 -12.60 2.12
N ASP A 99 3.30 -12.46 2.67
CA ASP A 99 3.61 -12.58 4.11
C ASP A 99 3.18 -11.32 4.88
N THR A 100 1.91 -11.00 4.79
CA THR A 100 1.24 -9.89 5.48
C THR A 100 -0.20 -10.26 5.80
N GLU A 101 -0.73 -9.71 6.87
CA GLU A 101 -2.15 -9.83 7.23
C GLU A 101 -3.05 -8.90 6.38
N TYR A 102 -2.48 -7.99 5.63
CA TYR A 102 -3.20 -7.05 4.76
C TYR A 102 -3.19 -7.49 3.30
N GLY A 103 -4.16 -7.00 2.52
CA GLY A 103 -4.29 -7.34 1.11
C GLY A 103 -5.18 -6.36 0.34
N LEU A 104 -4.93 -5.04 0.44
CA LEU A 104 -5.72 -4.06 -0.29
C LEU A 104 -5.25 -3.94 -1.74
N ALA A 105 -4.06 -3.42 -1.95
CA ALA A 105 -3.52 -3.19 -3.29
C ALA A 105 -2.03 -3.49 -3.34
N CYS A 106 -1.60 -4.04 -4.45
CA CYS A 106 -0.19 -4.19 -4.77
C CYS A 106 0.09 -3.85 -6.23
N TYR A 107 1.36 -3.64 -6.54
CA TYR A 107 1.78 -3.21 -7.87
C TYR A 107 3.03 -3.95 -8.28
N PHE A 108 3.10 -4.35 -9.56
CA PHE A 108 4.34 -4.86 -10.12
C PHE A 108 4.50 -4.48 -11.59
N TYR A 109 5.73 -4.59 -12.08
CA TYR A 109 6.09 -4.19 -13.43
C TYR A 109 6.71 -5.37 -14.18
N SER A 110 6.16 -5.71 -15.33
CA SER A 110 6.68 -6.76 -16.20
C SER A 110 6.27 -6.52 -17.66
N ARG A 111 7.09 -6.98 -18.60
CA ARG A 111 6.75 -7.04 -20.04
C ARG A 111 6.44 -8.46 -20.50
N ASP A 112 6.64 -9.45 -19.65
CA ASP A 112 6.35 -10.86 -19.93
C ASP A 112 4.92 -11.16 -19.54
N ILE A 113 4.05 -11.44 -20.51
CA ILE A 113 2.63 -11.71 -20.30
C ILE A 113 2.41 -12.97 -19.45
N GLY A 114 3.26 -14.00 -19.61
CA GLY A 114 3.16 -15.22 -18.80
C GLY A 114 3.45 -14.95 -17.33
N ARG A 115 4.47 -14.11 -17.05
CA ARG A 115 4.76 -13.65 -15.71
C ARG A 115 3.62 -12.79 -15.15
N ILE A 116 3.05 -11.91 -15.95
CA ILE A 116 1.94 -11.06 -15.53
C ILE A 116 0.79 -11.90 -14.99
N TRP A 117 0.41 -12.95 -15.72
CA TRP A 117 -0.65 -13.86 -15.26
C TRP A 117 -0.25 -14.64 -14.00
N ARG A 118 0.89 -15.31 -13.99
CA ARG A 118 1.32 -16.11 -12.84
C ARG A 118 1.44 -15.29 -11.57
N VAL A 119 2.08 -14.13 -11.65
CA VAL A 119 2.27 -13.25 -10.47
C VAL A 119 0.95 -12.63 -10.04
N GLY A 120 0.15 -12.14 -11.00
CA GLY A 120 -1.14 -11.53 -10.69
C GLY A 120 -2.12 -12.49 -10.01
N GLU A 121 -2.15 -13.76 -10.42
CA GLU A 121 -2.99 -14.80 -9.79
C GLU A 121 -2.46 -15.26 -8.43
N ALA A 122 -1.14 -15.20 -8.23
CA ALA A 122 -0.50 -15.67 -7.00
C ALA A 122 -0.50 -14.63 -5.86
N LEU A 123 -0.68 -13.35 -6.18
CA LEU A 123 -0.70 -12.27 -5.19
C LEU A 123 -2.05 -12.21 -4.47
N GLU A 124 -2.02 -12.25 -3.14
CA GLU A 124 -3.20 -12.27 -2.26
C GLU A 124 -3.70 -10.86 -1.94
N TYR A 125 -4.09 -10.12 -2.97
CA TYR A 125 -4.57 -8.74 -2.87
C TYR A 125 -5.90 -8.57 -3.61
N GLY A 126 -6.74 -7.68 -3.11
CA GLY A 126 -8.00 -7.35 -3.77
C GLY A 126 -7.81 -6.59 -5.08
N ILE A 127 -6.69 -5.87 -5.19
CA ILE A 127 -6.36 -5.05 -6.37
C ILE A 127 -4.90 -5.26 -6.73
N VAL A 128 -4.64 -5.58 -8.00
CA VAL A 128 -3.27 -5.76 -8.52
C VAL A 128 -3.05 -4.83 -9.70
N GLY A 129 -2.20 -3.82 -9.53
CA GLY A 129 -1.77 -2.92 -10.60
C GLY A 129 -0.59 -3.50 -11.37
N VAL A 130 -0.71 -3.64 -12.69
CA VAL A 130 0.38 -4.12 -13.53
C VAL A 130 0.83 -3.01 -14.48
N ASN A 131 2.09 -2.60 -14.35
CA ASN A 131 2.67 -1.50 -15.13
C ASN A 131 1.93 -0.16 -14.98
N GLU A 132 1.08 -0.04 -13.96
CA GLU A 132 0.24 1.12 -13.69
C GLU A 132 0.28 1.44 -12.20
N GLY A 133 0.39 2.71 -11.87
CA GLY A 133 0.45 3.19 -10.48
C GLY A 133 -0.84 3.84 -9.99
N VAL A 134 -1.77 4.17 -10.90
CA VAL A 134 -3.07 4.77 -10.58
C VAL A 134 -4.17 3.81 -11.02
N ILE A 135 -4.65 3.00 -10.10
CA ILE A 135 -5.60 1.92 -10.37
C ILE A 135 -7.02 2.19 -9.88
N SER A 136 -7.23 3.32 -9.19
CA SER A 136 -8.55 3.72 -8.72
C SER A 136 -9.41 4.19 -9.88
N ASN A 137 -10.54 3.51 -10.10
CA ASN A 137 -11.45 3.79 -11.19
C ASN A 137 -12.87 3.36 -10.76
N GLU A 138 -13.87 4.21 -11.00
CA GLU A 138 -15.26 3.95 -10.62
C GLU A 138 -15.89 2.73 -11.31
N MET A 139 -15.32 2.30 -12.44
CA MET A 139 -15.80 1.14 -13.20
C MET A 139 -15.24 -0.19 -12.68
N ALA A 140 -14.17 -0.14 -11.87
CA ALA A 140 -13.51 -1.30 -11.32
C ALA A 140 -13.87 -1.51 -9.84
N PRO A 141 -13.99 -2.77 -9.37
CA PRO A 141 -14.24 -3.03 -7.96
C PRO A 141 -13.00 -2.66 -7.14
N PHE A 142 -13.20 -1.83 -6.13
CA PHE A 142 -12.16 -1.42 -5.19
C PHE A 142 -12.40 -2.03 -3.82
N GLY A 143 -11.42 -2.71 -3.27
CA GLY A 143 -11.50 -3.32 -1.94
C GLY A 143 -10.44 -4.38 -1.72
N GLY A 144 -10.23 -4.73 -0.46
CA GLY A 144 -9.19 -5.64 -0.02
C GLY A 144 -9.66 -7.08 0.25
N VAL A 145 -8.69 -7.87 0.69
CA VAL A 145 -8.87 -9.19 1.29
C VAL A 145 -8.11 -9.22 2.62
N LYS A 146 -8.17 -10.31 3.36
CA LYS A 146 -7.54 -10.46 4.68
C LYS A 146 -8.02 -9.34 5.62
N GLU A 147 -7.16 -8.80 6.48
CA GLU A 147 -7.49 -7.72 7.43
C GLU A 147 -7.74 -6.35 6.75
N SER A 148 -7.48 -6.22 5.45
CA SER A 148 -7.87 -5.02 4.70
C SER A 148 -9.38 -4.89 4.46
N GLY A 149 -10.16 -5.84 4.93
CA GLY A 149 -11.62 -5.79 4.99
C GLY A 149 -12.33 -6.67 3.97
N GLN A 150 -13.64 -6.55 3.95
CA GLN A 150 -14.57 -7.29 3.09
C GLN A 150 -15.35 -6.32 2.20
N GLY A 151 -16.01 -6.86 1.17
CA GLY A 151 -16.80 -6.07 0.24
C GLY A 151 -15.99 -5.36 -0.83
N ARG A 152 -16.70 -4.66 -1.68
CA ARG A 152 -16.10 -3.87 -2.77
C ARG A 152 -16.87 -2.57 -2.97
N GLU A 153 -16.11 -1.49 -3.18
CA GLU A 153 -16.66 -0.20 -3.62
C GLU A 153 -16.61 -0.11 -5.15
N GLY A 154 -17.37 0.82 -5.70
CA GLY A 154 -17.41 1.04 -7.14
C GLY A 154 -17.95 -0.15 -7.93
N SER A 155 -17.94 -0.03 -9.25
CA SER A 155 -18.46 -1.02 -10.19
C SER A 155 -19.90 -1.48 -9.88
N LYS A 156 -20.37 -2.53 -10.54
CA LYS A 156 -21.65 -3.17 -10.23
C LYS A 156 -21.67 -3.89 -8.87
N TYR A 157 -20.51 -4.30 -8.38
CA TYR A 157 -20.38 -5.05 -7.12
C TYR A 157 -20.53 -4.17 -5.89
N GLY A 158 -20.29 -2.86 -6.00
CA GLY A 158 -20.42 -1.94 -4.87
C GLY A 158 -21.84 -1.82 -4.30
N MET A 159 -22.85 -2.28 -5.04
CA MET A 159 -24.23 -2.34 -4.54
C MET A 159 -24.52 -3.57 -3.69
N ASP A 160 -23.75 -4.64 -3.84
CA ASP A 160 -24.05 -5.95 -3.22
C ASP A 160 -24.02 -5.85 -1.69
N ASP A 161 -23.14 -5.02 -1.12
CA ASP A 161 -23.00 -4.81 0.33
C ASP A 161 -24.19 -4.05 0.96
N TYR A 162 -25.05 -3.42 0.12
CA TYR A 162 -26.23 -2.65 0.54
C TYR A 162 -27.54 -3.39 0.26
N LEU A 163 -27.48 -4.59 -0.30
CA LEU A 163 -28.66 -5.35 -0.75
C LEU A 163 -28.76 -6.69 -0.02
N GLU A 164 -30.01 -7.04 0.33
CA GLU A 164 -30.34 -8.36 0.86
C GLU A 164 -31.13 -9.15 -0.18
N ILE A 165 -30.71 -10.40 -0.42
CA ILE A 165 -31.40 -11.31 -1.33
C ILE A 165 -32.51 -12.02 -0.57
N LYS A 166 -33.76 -11.86 -1.04
CA LYS A 166 -34.91 -12.55 -0.48
C LYS A 166 -35.55 -13.44 -1.56
N TYR A 167 -35.63 -14.74 -1.32
CA TYR A 167 -36.41 -15.65 -2.09
C TYR A 167 -37.86 -15.70 -1.55
N LEU A 168 -38.82 -15.45 -2.41
CA LEU A 168 -40.23 -15.57 -2.10
C LEU A 168 -40.90 -16.60 -3.06
N CYS A 169 -41.40 -17.69 -2.50
CA CYS A 169 -42.17 -18.69 -3.25
C CYS A 169 -43.63 -18.61 -2.80
N MET A 170 -44.53 -18.39 -3.73
CA MET A 170 -45.97 -18.37 -3.48
C MET A 170 -46.61 -19.49 -4.26
N GLY A 171 -47.51 -20.23 -3.60
CA GLY A 171 -48.34 -21.26 -4.22
C GLY A 171 -49.79 -21.16 -3.73
N GLY A 172 -50.72 -21.92 -4.34
CA GLY A 172 -52.11 -21.99 -3.91
C GLY A 172 -52.92 -20.70 -4.08
N LEU A 173 -52.56 -19.89 -5.06
CA LEU A 173 -53.28 -18.64 -5.39
C LEU A 173 -54.50 -18.88 -6.32
N ASP A 174 -54.63 -20.12 -6.80
CA ASP A 174 -55.79 -20.57 -7.60
C ASP A 174 -56.88 -21.02 -6.64
N GLY A 175 -57.65 -20.08 -6.10
CA GLY A 175 -58.82 -20.32 -5.27
C GLY A 175 -60.11 -20.16 -6.06
#